data_c1d5c4ae939222a0f1627a65d0cf93b2
#
_entry.id   c1d5c4ae939222a0f1627a65d0cf93b2
#
_cell.length_a   1.000
_cell.length_b   1.000
_cell.length_c   1.000
_cell.angle_alpha   90.00
_cell.angle_beta   90.00
_cell.angle_gamma   90.00
#
_symmetry.space_group_name_H-M   'P 1'
#
loop_
_entity.id
_entity.type
_entity.pdbx_description
1 polymer ?
#
loop_
_entity_poly.entity_id
_entity_poly.type
_entity_poly.pdbx_seq_one_letter_code
_entity_poly.pdbx_strand_id
1 'polypeptide(L)'
;MALNLNDIKKRTQENKEKKVSIDPRSYSYLVYSLPDGGKTSLVSGMFEGKHLMLATEYGAKACLCANEIEVASFKDLKEMSKVLSDPKSIEELGYSTLIVDTATKVGSYIESYILSRAGKQFMDEVKKWNGAYGLVTRYFDEIFDPIKSAGWNIVWTCHATVEELTDNKGHSYLRYEPQSNKRILDILKKEMDYVWFIDKRYDDEGKVHRFLVTDECKTSFGKNKTNKYVRMPLEIELEKNEKDSAKKVWTEVERAIKGFGEDNVTTERKQATIGEFTERYRDIDEIKEDVIKLGGECAELGLRDKAILIMNKALGTDSEGIQRTLDEAIQDNAEALELCIEEMKDLIKENK
;
A
#
# COMPACT_ATOMS: atom_id res chain seq x y z
N MET A 1 18.21 10.61 -15.70
CA MET A 1 18.46 10.87 -17.15
C MET A 1 17.37 11.79 -17.69
N ALA A 2 17.70 12.94 -18.29
CA ALA A 2 16.69 13.86 -18.81
C ALA A 2 15.95 13.20 -20.02
N LEU A 3 14.63 13.20 -19.97
CA LEU A 3 13.78 12.68 -21.04
C LEU A 3 13.99 13.52 -22.32
N ASN A 4 14.29 12.88 -23.43
CA ASN A 4 14.40 13.54 -24.73
C ASN A 4 13.24 13.15 -25.67
N LEU A 5 13.09 13.86 -26.77
CA LEU A 5 11.99 13.67 -27.72
C LEU A 5 11.98 12.26 -28.36
N ASN A 6 13.14 11.64 -28.51
CA ASN A 6 13.25 10.28 -29.08
C ASN A 6 12.77 9.24 -28.08
N ASP A 7 13.04 9.43 -26.77
CA ASP A 7 12.52 8.56 -25.69
C ASP A 7 11.00 8.63 -25.65
N ILE A 8 10.42 9.83 -25.78
CA ILE A 8 8.96 10.01 -25.84
C ILE A 8 8.39 9.31 -27.06
N LYS A 9 9.01 9.46 -28.25
CA LYS A 9 8.57 8.79 -29.48
C LYS A 9 8.63 7.27 -29.36
N LYS A 10 9.72 6.73 -28.80
CA LYS A 10 9.90 5.29 -28.57
C LYS A 10 8.82 4.75 -27.64
N ARG A 11 8.61 5.37 -26.48
CA ARG A 11 7.55 5.00 -25.53
C ARG A 11 6.15 5.10 -26.15
N THR A 12 5.91 6.07 -27.03
CA THR A 12 4.61 6.23 -27.73
C THR A 12 4.39 5.12 -28.76
N GLN A 13 5.42 4.65 -29.43
CA GLN A 13 5.34 3.51 -30.35
C GLN A 13 5.11 2.20 -29.59
N GLU A 14 5.85 1.95 -28.52
CA GLU A 14 5.66 0.79 -27.62
C GLU A 14 4.24 0.74 -27.06
N ASN A 15 3.62 1.90 -26.75
CA ASN A 15 2.25 1.98 -26.30
C ASN A 15 1.20 1.65 -27.39
N LYS A 16 1.50 1.82 -28.68
CA LYS A 16 0.60 1.42 -29.78
C LYS A 16 0.49 -0.09 -29.95
N GLU A 17 1.51 -0.83 -29.51
CA GLU A 17 1.55 -2.31 -29.53
C GLU A 17 1.18 -2.93 -28.18
N LYS A 18 0.59 -2.13 -27.28
CA LYS A 18 0.27 -2.56 -25.91
C LYS A 18 -0.79 -3.65 -25.91
N LYS A 19 -0.39 -4.85 -25.52
CA LYS A 19 -1.30 -5.97 -25.27
C LYS A 19 -1.77 -5.99 -23.81
N VAL A 20 -2.97 -6.46 -23.57
CA VAL A 20 -3.52 -6.67 -22.24
C VAL A 20 -3.09 -8.04 -21.74
N SER A 21 -2.53 -8.15 -20.55
CA SER A 21 -2.10 -9.42 -20.00
C SER A 21 -3.28 -10.23 -19.48
N ILE A 22 -3.32 -11.54 -19.78
CA ILE A 22 -4.23 -12.49 -19.16
C ILE A 22 -3.63 -13.09 -17.88
N ASP A 23 -2.37 -12.77 -17.54
CA ASP A 23 -1.76 -13.20 -16.29
C ASP A 23 -2.37 -12.40 -15.13
N PRO A 24 -3.05 -13.06 -14.19
CA PRO A 24 -3.67 -12.42 -13.04
C PRO A 24 -2.70 -11.60 -12.18
N ARG A 25 -1.42 -11.99 -12.15
CA ARG A 25 -0.37 -11.28 -11.42
C ARG A 25 0.01 -9.91 -12.03
N SER A 26 -0.62 -9.56 -13.15
CA SER A 26 -0.49 -8.24 -13.79
C SER A 26 -1.45 -7.20 -13.24
N TYR A 27 -2.33 -7.60 -12.29
CA TYR A 27 -3.39 -6.75 -11.74
C TYR A 27 -3.33 -6.69 -10.22
N SER A 28 -3.83 -5.59 -9.68
CA SER A 28 -3.96 -5.36 -8.25
C SER A 28 -5.38 -5.62 -7.77
N TYR A 29 -5.50 -6.19 -6.56
CA TYR A 29 -6.79 -6.63 -6.01
C TYR A 29 -6.98 -6.14 -4.58
N LEU A 30 -8.22 -5.77 -4.26
CA LEU A 30 -8.71 -5.61 -2.90
C LEU A 30 -9.90 -6.57 -2.70
N VAL A 31 -9.75 -7.56 -1.83
CA VAL A 31 -10.83 -8.50 -1.50
C VAL A 31 -11.28 -8.25 -0.07
N TYR A 32 -12.57 -7.99 0.12
CA TYR A 32 -13.09 -7.69 1.45
C TYR A 32 -14.35 -8.50 1.78
N SER A 33 -14.58 -8.74 3.05
CA SER A 33 -15.78 -9.45 3.56
C SER A 33 -15.95 -9.19 5.04
N LEU A 34 -17.10 -9.57 5.56
CA LEU A 34 -17.28 -9.78 7.01
C LEU A 34 -16.30 -10.85 7.54
N PRO A 35 -16.05 -10.93 8.84
CA PRO A 35 -15.27 -12.01 9.44
C PRO A 35 -15.73 -13.40 8.93
N ASP A 36 -14.78 -14.32 8.79
CA ASP A 36 -15.01 -15.70 8.30
C ASP A 36 -15.62 -15.81 6.88
N GLY A 37 -15.52 -14.74 6.08
CA GLY A 37 -16.00 -14.75 4.70
C GLY A 37 -15.15 -15.57 3.72
N GLY A 38 -13.90 -15.91 4.09
CA GLY A 38 -12.98 -16.69 3.25
C GLY A 38 -12.04 -15.85 2.38
N LYS A 39 -11.79 -14.59 2.76
CA LYS A 39 -10.85 -13.66 2.06
C LYS A 39 -9.47 -14.28 1.87
N THR A 40 -8.83 -14.63 2.98
CA THR A 40 -7.47 -15.19 3.03
C THR A 40 -7.39 -16.47 2.19
N SER A 41 -8.35 -17.38 2.35
CA SER A 41 -8.44 -18.63 1.58
C SER A 41 -8.54 -18.38 0.08
N LEU A 42 -9.42 -17.46 -0.34
CA LEU A 42 -9.57 -17.15 -1.76
C LEU A 42 -8.28 -16.59 -2.34
N VAL A 43 -7.72 -15.53 -1.74
CA VAL A 43 -6.51 -14.87 -2.30
C VAL A 43 -5.29 -15.79 -2.26
N SER A 44 -5.13 -16.62 -1.22
CA SER A 44 -4.03 -17.60 -1.15
C SER A 44 -4.17 -18.66 -2.23
N GLY A 45 -5.38 -19.14 -2.48
CA GLY A 45 -5.66 -20.09 -3.56
C GLY A 45 -5.43 -19.50 -4.94
N MET A 46 -5.79 -18.21 -5.13
CA MET A 46 -5.59 -17.49 -6.39
C MET A 46 -4.12 -17.37 -6.79
N PHE A 47 -3.21 -17.25 -5.83
CA PHE A 47 -1.78 -17.05 -6.06
C PHE A 47 -0.92 -18.18 -5.47
N GLU A 48 -1.48 -19.39 -5.34
CA GLU A 48 -0.80 -20.55 -4.75
C GLU A 48 0.60 -20.76 -5.35
N GLY A 49 1.61 -20.89 -4.48
CA GLY A 49 3.02 -21.08 -4.86
C GLY A 49 3.68 -19.87 -5.53
N LYS A 50 3.00 -18.72 -5.60
CA LYS A 50 3.50 -17.50 -6.25
C LYS A 50 3.39 -16.26 -5.36
N HIS A 51 3.02 -16.41 -4.09
CA HIS A 51 2.83 -15.30 -3.16
C HIS A 51 3.61 -15.46 -1.86
N LEU A 52 3.94 -14.32 -1.29
CA LEU A 52 4.30 -14.11 0.10
C LEU A 52 3.15 -13.36 0.76
N MET A 53 2.75 -13.76 1.98
CA MET A 53 1.70 -13.10 2.74
C MET A 53 2.27 -12.38 3.95
N LEU A 54 2.00 -11.09 4.08
CA LEU A 54 2.18 -10.34 5.32
C LEU A 54 0.92 -10.52 6.16
N ALA A 55 0.97 -11.43 7.13
CA ALA A 55 -0.14 -11.72 8.03
C ALA A 55 -0.11 -10.75 9.22
N THR A 56 -1.04 -9.79 9.23
CA THR A 56 -1.21 -8.84 10.34
C THR A 56 -2.24 -9.32 11.36
N GLU A 57 -2.88 -10.45 11.08
CA GLU A 57 -3.88 -11.12 11.91
C GLU A 57 -3.62 -12.63 11.94
N TYR A 58 -4.10 -13.30 12.98
CA TYR A 58 -3.86 -14.73 13.15
C TYR A 58 -4.72 -15.66 12.25
N GLY A 59 -5.52 -15.10 11.35
CA GLY A 59 -6.47 -15.85 10.51
C GLY A 59 -5.84 -16.78 9.47
N ALA A 60 -4.61 -16.50 9.05
CA ALA A 60 -3.93 -17.28 8.01
C ALA A 60 -3.48 -18.66 8.46
N LYS A 61 -3.34 -18.93 9.76
CA LYS A 61 -2.90 -20.23 10.32
C LYS A 61 -3.74 -21.44 9.90
N ALA A 62 -4.99 -21.22 9.51
CA ALA A 62 -5.89 -22.27 9.04
C ALA A 62 -5.89 -22.41 7.50
N CYS A 63 -5.15 -21.59 6.76
CA CYS A 63 -5.09 -21.61 5.31
C CYS A 63 -3.87 -22.39 4.82
N LEU A 64 -4.11 -23.55 4.21
CA LEU A 64 -3.05 -24.46 3.75
C LEU A 64 -2.22 -23.89 2.57
N CYS A 65 -2.79 -22.95 1.84
CA CYS A 65 -2.12 -22.31 0.69
C CYS A 65 -1.33 -21.06 1.06
N ALA A 66 -1.36 -20.60 2.32
CA ALA A 66 -0.71 -19.38 2.75
C ALA A 66 0.78 -19.59 3.01
N ASN A 67 1.63 -18.75 2.37
CA ASN A 67 3.06 -18.60 2.70
C ASN A 67 3.19 -17.33 3.52
N GLU A 68 2.98 -17.43 4.85
CA GLU A 68 2.82 -16.27 5.72
C GLU A 68 4.09 -15.88 6.47
N ILE A 69 4.28 -14.57 6.64
CA ILE A 69 5.18 -13.96 7.61
C ILE A 69 4.33 -13.08 8.51
N GLU A 70 4.47 -13.27 9.82
CA GLU A 70 3.76 -12.48 10.82
C GLU A 70 4.31 -11.04 10.86
N VAL A 71 3.42 -10.07 10.86
CA VAL A 71 3.69 -8.63 10.98
C VAL A 71 2.84 -8.08 12.10
N ALA A 72 3.45 -7.68 13.21
CA ALA A 72 2.75 -7.28 14.43
C ALA A 72 2.78 -5.77 14.68
N SER A 73 3.55 -5.00 13.91
CA SER A 73 3.74 -3.56 14.14
C SER A 73 4.07 -2.79 12.86
N PHE A 74 3.98 -1.45 12.96
CA PHE A 74 4.49 -0.55 11.92
C PHE A 74 6.00 -0.71 11.67
N LYS A 75 6.78 -1.01 12.73
CA LYS A 75 8.20 -1.26 12.61
C LYS A 75 8.47 -2.49 11.74
N ASP A 76 7.73 -3.58 11.95
CA ASP A 76 7.88 -4.79 11.14
C ASP A 76 7.53 -4.50 9.67
N LEU A 77 6.49 -3.70 9.40
CA LEU A 77 6.16 -3.26 8.04
C LEU A 77 7.33 -2.51 7.38
N LYS A 78 7.99 -1.61 8.12
CA LYS A 78 9.17 -0.88 7.61
C LYS A 78 10.35 -1.82 7.32
N GLU A 79 10.62 -2.77 8.20
CA GLU A 79 11.68 -3.76 7.98
C GLU A 79 11.36 -4.63 6.75
N MET A 80 10.13 -5.10 6.61
CA MET A 80 9.70 -5.83 5.42
C MET A 80 9.81 -4.99 4.14
N SER A 81 9.43 -3.72 4.20
CA SER A 81 9.58 -2.81 3.06
C SER A 81 11.05 -2.67 2.62
N LYS A 82 11.98 -2.53 3.55
CA LYS A 82 13.43 -2.46 3.24
C LYS A 82 13.90 -3.70 2.46
N VAL A 83 13.46 -4.88 2.87
CA VAL A 83 13.84 -6.14 2.20
C VAL A 83 13.14 -6.29 0.85
N LEU A 84 11.83 -6.11 0.81
CA LEU A 84 11.02 -6.35 -0.39
C LEU A 84 11.18 -5.27 -1.47
N SER A 85 11.74 -4.12 -1.13
CA SER A 85 12.03 -3.04 -2.08
C SER A 85 13.28 -3.29 -2.93
N ASP A 86 14.09 -4.30 -2.62
CA ASP A 86 15.15 -4.76 -3.52
C ASP A 86 14.50 -5.57 -4.67
N PRO A 87 14.70 -5.18 -5.94
CA PRO A 87 14.16 -5.94 -7.08
C PRO A 87 14.62 -7.41 -7.10
N LYS A 88 15.78 -7.73 -6.53
CA LYS A 88 16.27 -9.11 -6.41
C LYS A 88 15.43 -9.98 -5.48
N SER A 89 14.68 -9.36 -4.56
CA SER A 89 13.85 -10.10 -3.61
C SER A 89 12.83 -11.02 -4.30
N ILE A 90 12.28 -10.59 -5.44
CA ILE A 90 11.35 -11.39 -6.25
C ILE A 90 12.03 -12.64 -6.81
N GLU A 91 13.25 -12.50 -7.34
CA GLU A 91 14.01 -13.60 -7.91
C GLU A 91 14.48 -14.59 -6.82
N GLU A 92 15.05 -14.06 -5.74
CA GLU A 92 15.59 -14.87 -4.65
C GLU A 92 14.51 -15.63 -3.87
N LEU A 93 13.35 -15.02 -3.63
CA LEU A 93 12.22 -15.65 -2.94
C LEU A 93 11.39 -16.54 -3.87
N GLY A 94 11.46 -16.34 -5.19
CA GLY A 94 10.62 -17.04 -6.16
C GLY A 94 9.15 -16.65 -6.14
N TYR A 95 8.79 -15.59 -5.42
CA TYR A 95 7.43 -15.04 -5.33
C TYR A 95 7.33 -13.74 -6.12
N SER A 96 6.15 -13.47 -6.67
CA SER A 96 5.90 -12.25 -7.45
C SER A 96 4.66 -11.48 -6.99
N THR A 97 3.94 -12.03 -6.02
CA THR A 97 2.74 -11.45 -5.43
C THR A 97 2.94 -11.29 -3.93
N LEU A 98 2.66 -10.11 -3.42
CA LEU A 98 2.59 -9.81 -2.00
C LEU A 98 1.14 -9.71 -1.59
N ILE A 99 0.67 -10.58 -0.70
CA ILE A 99 -0.65 -10.48 -0.10
C ILE A 99 -0.51 -9.75 1.24
N VAL A 100 -1.27 -8.70 1.46
CA VAL A 100 -1.33 -7.98 2.74
C VAL A 100 -2.67 -8.28 3.41
N ASP A 101 -2.65 -9.07 4.46
CA ASP A 101 -3.83 -9.54 5.19
C ASP A 101 -3.77 -9.05 6.67
N THR A 102 -4.36 -7.90 7.00
CA THR A 102 -5.35 -7.10 6.28
C THR A 102 -4.97 -5.61 6.18
N ALA A 103 -5.50 -4.88 5.20
CA ALA A 103 -5.40 -3.41 5.12
C ALA A 103 -6.02 -2.72 6.34
N THR A 104 -7.05 -3.31 6.94
CA THR A 104 -7.67 -2.85 8.19
C THR A 104 -6.63 -2.71 9.29
N LYS A 105 -5.80 -3.72 9.47
CA LYS A 105 -4.79 -3.78 10.52
C LYS A 105 -3.59 -2.90 10.22
N VAL A 106 -3.16 -2.86 8.95
CA VAL A 106 -2.11 -1.92 8.50
C VAL A 106 -2.47 -0.48 8.85
N GLY A 107 -3.72 -0.07 8.61
CA GLY A 107 -4.21 1.25 9.00
C GLY A 107 -4.06 1.50 10.50
N SER A 108 -4.44 0.53 11.33
CA SER A 108 -4.30 0.63 12.79
C SER A 108 -2.84 0.73 13.25
N TYR A 109 -1.90 0.03 12.59
CA TYR A 109 -0.48 0.13 12.93
C TYR A 109 0.09 1.50 12.61
N ILE A 110 -0.25 2.07 11.45
CA ILE A 110 0.16 3.42 11.05
C ILE A 110 -0.40 4.46 12.03
N GLU A 111 -1.70 4.39 12.36
CA GLU A 111 -2.32 5.30 13.33
C GLU A 111 -1.67 5.20 14.72
N SER A 112 -1.47 3.98 15.22
CA SER A 112 -0.82 3.74 16.52
C SER A 112 0.59 4.30 16.55
N TYR A 113 1.34 4.15 15.47
CA TYR A 113 2.69 4.71 15.34
C TYR A 113 2.67 6.25 15.38
N ILE A 114 1.76 6.89 14.64
CA ILE A 114 1.58 8.35 14.63
C ILE A 114 1.26 8.86 16.03
N LEU A 115 0.29 8.22 16.71
CA LEU A 115 -0.15 8.60 18.05
C LEU A 115 0.97 8.45 19.08
N SER A 116 1.69 7.33 19.04
CA SER A 116 2.82 7.06 19.93
C SER A 116 3.92 8.14 19.78
N ARG A 117 4.26 8.48 18.54
CA ARG A 117 5.27 9.52 18.27
C ARG A 117 4.83 10.92 18.66
N ALA A 118 3.54 11.21 18.53
CA ALA A 118 2.97 12.50 18.92
C ALA A 118 2.71 12.61 20.43
N GLY A 119 2.83 11.52 21.19
CA GLY A 119 2.43 11.47 22.61
C GLY A 119 0.94 11.80 22.79
N LYS A 120 0.09 11.37 21.83
CA LYS A 120 -1.35 11.66 21.79
C LYS A 120 -2.18 10.38 21.87
N GLN A 121 -3.43 10.53 22.31
CA GLN A 121 -4.37 9.40 22.39
C GLN A 121 -5.31 9.33 21.19
N PHE A 122 -5.60 10.46 20.55
CA PHE A 122 -6.52 10.56 19.43
C PHE A 122 -5.89 11.27 18.23
N MET A 123 -6.26 10.88 17.03
CA MET A 123 -5.72 11.41 15.78
C MET A 123 -6.04 12.90 15.57
N ASP A 124 -7.17 13.39 16.05
CA ASP A 124 -7.58 14.80 15.99
C ASP A 124 -6.76 15.71 16.91
N GLU A 125 -6.11 15.14 17.94
CA GLU A 125 -5.18 15.87 18.81
C GLU A 125 -3.80 16.10 18.16
N VAL A 126 -3.49 15.40 17.09
CA VAL A 126 -2.21 15.53 16.37
C VAL A 126 -2.26 16.80 15.52
N LYS A 127 -1.92 17.93 16.12
CA LYS A 127 -1.83 19.24 15.44
C LYS A 127 -0.54 19.30 14.65
N LYS A 128 -0.56 19.03 13.35
CA LYS A 128 0.60 19.24 12.46
C LYS A 128 0.13 19.73 11.10
N TRP A 129 1.02 20.39 10.36
CA TRP A 129 0.79 21.17 9.17
C TRP A 129 -0.07 20.52 8.07
N ASN A 130 -0.05 19.21 7.93
CA ASN A 130 -0.93 18.46 7.04
C ASN A 130 -1.99 17.63 7.78
N GLY A 131 -2.12 17.81 9.11
CA GLY A 131 -2.98 17.01 9.95
C GLY A 131 -2.50 15.53 10.06
N ALA A 132 -2.94 14.85 11.11
CA ALA A 132 -2.61 13.45 11.34
C ALA A 132 -2.95 12.55 10.14
N TYR A 133 -4.00 12.88 9.42
CA TYR A 133 -4.45 12.11 8.24
C TYR A 133 -3.52 12.21 7.02
N GLY A 134 -2.77 13.31 6.85
CA GLY A 134 -1.72 13.43 5.83
C GLY A 134 -0.55 12.51 6.12
N LEU A 135 -0.20 12.33 7.40
CA LEU A 135 0.83 11.40 7.82
C LEU A 135 0.46 9.93 7.54
N VAL A 136 -0.83 9.57 7.63
CA VAL A 136 -1.29 8.21 7.29
C VAL A 136 -0.97 7.89 5.83
N THR A 137 -1.34 8.78 4.91
CA THR A 137 -1.04 8.61 3.48
C THR A 137 0.46 8.45 3.27
N ARG A 138 1.24 9.34 3.84
CA ARG A 138 2.68 9.37 3.69
C ARG A 138 3.35 8.08 4.19
N TYR A 139 3.04 7.62 5.40
CA TYR A 139 3.62 6.38 5.93
C TYR A 139 3.15 5.14 5.17
N PHE A 140 1.94 5.16 4.62
CA PHE A 140 1.45 4.11 3.73
C PHE A 140 2.26 4.06 2.44
N ASP A 141 2.45 5.20 1.78
CA ASP A 141 3.22 5.32 0.53
C ASP A 141 4.70 4.97 0.76
N GLU A 142 5.30 5.42 1.88
CA GLU A 142 6.69 5.12 2.27
C GLU A 142 6.96 3.60 2.37
N ILE A 143 5.97 2.82 2.82
CA ILE A 143 6.08 1.36 2.92
C ILE A 143 5.84 0.68 1.58
N PHE A 144 4.75 1.02 0.89
CA PHE A 144 4.25 0.21 -0.21
C PHE A 144 4.71 0.66 -1.60
N ASP A 145 5.04 1.93 -1.81
CA ASP A 145 5.52 2.40 -3.11
C ASP A 145 6.90 1.84 -3.49
N PRO A 146 7.89 1.71 -2.56
CA PRO A 146 9.13 1.02 -2.88
C PRO A 146 8.93 -0.45 -3.25
N ILE A 147 8.00 -1.15 -2.58
CA ILE A 147 7.67 -2.55 -2.89
C ILE A 147 7.03 -2.65 -4.28
N LYS A 148 6.06 -1.78 -4.59
CA LYS A 148 5.46 -1.70 -5.94
C LYS A 148 6.52 -1.41 -7.01
N SER A 149 7.45 -0.48 -6.72
CA SER A 149 8.53 -0.09 -7.64
C SER A 149 9.52 -1.22 -7.88
N ALA A 150 9.74 -2.11 -6.91
CA ALA A 150 10.53 -3.32 -7.07
C ALA A 150 9.85 -4.38 -7.95
N GLY A 151 8.59 -4.18 -8.32
CA GLY A 151 7.84 -5.04 -9.25
C GLY A 151 6.91 -6.05 -8.59
N TRP A 152 6.67 -5.96 -7.29
CA TRP A 152 5.69 -6.79 -6.62
C TRP A 152 4.27 -6.46 -7.09
N ASN A 153 3.47 -7.50 -7.35
CA ASN A 153 2.02 -7.37 -7.44
C ASN A 153 1.46 -7.38 -6.01
N ILE A 154 0.71 -6.34 -5.61
CA ILE A 154 0.15 -6.28 -4.26
C ILE A 154 -1.34 -6.59 -4.29
N VAL A 155 -1.71 -7.58 -3.48
CA VAL A 155 -3.10 -8.02 -3.24
C VAL A 155 -3.45 -7.69 -1.80
N TRP A 156 -4.57 -7.03 -1.60
CA TRP A 156 -5.04 -6.61 -0.30
C TRP A 156 -6.25 -7.41 0.13
N THR A 157 -6.31 -7.77 1.39
CA THR A 157 -7.57 -8.17 2.02
C THR A 157 -8.02 -7.08 3.00
N CYS A 158 -9.31 -7.04 3.29
CA CYS A 158 -9.89 -6.04 4.19
C CYS A 158 -11.14 -6.60 4.88
N HIS A 159 -11.42 -6.14 6.09
CA HIS A 159 -12.75 -6.39 6.70
C HIS A 159 -13.81 -5.54 6.00
N ALA A 160 -15.05 -5.97 6.09
CA ALA A 160 -16.19 -5.19 5.66
C ALA A 160 -16.83 -4.44 6.84
N THR A 161 -17.35 -3.26 6.55
CA THR A 161 -18.29 -2.52 7.41
C THR A 161 -19.57 -2.26 6.65
N VAL A 162 -20.65 -1.91 7.34
CA VAL A 162 -21.90 -1.49 6.73
C VAL A 162 -22.01 0.03 6.90
N GLU A 163 -22.19 0.73 5.80
CA GLU A 163 -22.39 2.16 5.76
C GLU A 163 -23.81 2.50 5.26
N GLU A 164 -24.43 3.51 5.87
CA GLU A 164 -25.67 4.08 5.38
C GLU A 164 -25.36 5.17 4.35
N LEU A 165 -25.83 4.98 3.14
CA LEU A 165 -25.67 5.92 2.03
C LEU A 165 -27.02 6.48 1.62
N THR A 166 -27.02 7.65 0.97
CA THR A 166 -28.24 8.28 0.46
C THR A 166 -28.16 8.39 -1.05
N ASP A 167 -29.20 7.94 -1.75
CA ASP A 167 -29.29 8.05 -3.19
C ASP A 167 -29.64 9.50 -3.64
N ASN A 168 -29.60 9.73 -4.94
CA ASN A 168 -29.89 11.05 -5.53
C ASN A 168 -31.33 11.52 -5.31
N LYS A 169 -32.22 10.65 -4.80
CA LYS A 169 -33.63 10.96 -4.48
C LYS A 169 -33.83 11.14 -2.97
N GLY A 170 -32.79 11.05 -2.17
CA GLY A 170 -32.83 11.20 -0.72
C GLY A 170 -33.21 9.92 0.03
N HIS A 171 -33.25 8.75 -0.62
CA HIS A 171 -33.54 7.49 0.06
C HIS A 171 -32.27 6.89 0.64
N SER A 172 -32.26 6.58 1.93
CA SER A 172 -31.16 5.89 2.59
C SER A 172 -31.18 4.39 2.22
N TYR A 173 -29.97 3.82 2.09
CA TYR A 173 -29.76 2.38 1.93
C TYR A 173 -28.44 1.95 2.58
N LEU A 174 -28.36 0.70 2.97
CA LEU A 174 -27.19 0.10 3.57
C LEU A 174 -26.30 -0.55 2.49
N ARG A 175 -24.98 -0.34 2.59
CA ARG A 175 -24.00 -0.93 1.68
C ARG A 175 -22.80 -1.44 2.44
N TYR A 176 -22.30 -2.60 2.03
CA TYR A 176 -21.02 -3.10 2.50
C TYR A 176 -19.88 -2.34 1.86
N GLU A 177 -18.98 -1.83 2.68
CA GLU A 177 -17.78 -1.10 2.29
C GLU A 177 -16.55 -1.77 2.91
N PRO A 178 -15.35 -1.70 2.25
CA PRO A 178 -14.13 -2.13 2.92
C PRO A 178 -13.81 -1.22 4.11
N GLN A 179 -13.28 -1.82 5.19
CA GLN A 179 -13.01 -1.16 6.47
C GLN A 179 -11.51 -0.96 6.68
N SER A 180 -11.03 0.27 6.68
CA SER A 180 -9.68 0.68 7.10
C SER A 180 -9.66 2.18 7.39
N ASN A 181 -8.48 2.75 7.66
CA ASN A 181 -8.35 4.20 7.67
C ASN A 181 -8.83 4.80 6.34
N LYS A 182 -9.62 5.87 6.40
CA LYS A 182 -10.25 6.49 5.22
C LYS A 182 -9.23 6.86 4.14
N ARG A 183 -8.04 7.36 4.50
CA ARG A 183 -7.00 7.75 3.54
C ARG A 183 -6.45 6.55 2.78
N ILE A 184 -6.21 5.45 3.50
CA ILE A 184 -5.76 4.19 2.89
C ILE A 184 -6.84 3.64 1.96
N LEU A 185 -8.11 3.65 2.37
CA LEU A 185 -9.21 3.21 1.52
C LEU A 185 -9.34 4.06 0.26
N ASP A 186 -9.18 5.37 0.36
CA ASP A 186 -9.23 6.27 -0.80
C ASP A 186 -8.13 5.92 -1.82
N ILE A 187 -6.92 5.55 -1.34
CA ILE A 187 -5.82 5.08 -2.19
C ILE A 187 -6.18 3.74 -2.81
N LEU A 188 -6.53 2.75 -2.00
CA LEU A 188 -6.82 1.39 -2.48
C LEU A 188 -7.99 1.37 -3.46
N LYS A 189 -9.09 2.08 -3.18
CA LYS A 189 -10.24 2.16 -4.09
C LYS A 189 -9.88 2.78 -5.45
N LYS A 190 -8.92 3.74 -5.47
CA LYS A 190 -8.45 4.37 -6.72
C LYS A 190 -7.49 3.48 -7.48
N GLU A 191 -6.50 2.92 -6.83
CA GLU A 191 -5.37 2.22 -7.46
C GLU A 191 -5.69 0.78 -7.86
N MET A 192 -6.47 0.05 -7.06
CA MET A 192 -6.77 -1.35 -7.36
C MET A 192 -7.51 -1.50 -8.69
N ASP A 193 -7.14 -2.52 -9.46
CA ASP A 193 -7.81 -2.88 -10.70
C ASP A 193 -9.14 -3.56 -10.42
N TYR A 194 -9.17 -4.35 -9.36
CA TYR A 194 -10.34 -5.08 -8.92
C TYR A 194 -10.60 -4.85 -7.43
N VAL A 195 -11.84 -4.53 -7.08
CA VAL A 195 -12.33 -4.51 -5.70
C VAL A 195 -13.52 -5.44 -5.61
N TRP A 196 -13.38 -6.49 -4.83
CA TRP A 196 -14.36 -7.57 -4.75
C TRP A 196 -14.86 -7.78 -3.32
N PHE A 197 -16.15 -8.04 -3.21
CA PHE A 197 -16.80 -8.36 -1.94
C PHE A 197 -17.14 -9.86 -1.88
N ILE A 198 -16.82 -10.53 -0.79
CA ILE A 198 -17.31 -11.88 -0.54
C ILE A 198 -18.53 -11.80 0.36
N ASP A 199 -19.68 -12.14 -0.20
CA ASP A 199 -20.97 -12.21 0.47
C ASP A 199 -21.23 -13.63 0.97
N LYS A 200 -21.67 -13.73 2.23
CA LYS A 200 -21.99 -15.01 2.89
C LYS A 200 -23.51 -15.07 3.09
N ARG A 201 -24.15 -15.99 2.40
CA ARG A 201 -25.60 -16.18 2.43
C ARG A 201 -25.95 -17.56 2.98
N TYR A 202 -27.13 -17.66 3.57
CA TYR A 202 -27.68 -18.91 4.07
C TYR A 202 -28.87 -19.30 3.20
N ASP A 203 -28.96 -20.58 2.82
CA ASP A 203 -30.15 -21.10 2.20
C ASP A 203 -31.23 -21.43 3.24
N ASP A 204 -32.39 -21.89 2.78
CA ASP A 204 -33.53 -22.23 3.64
C ASP A 204 -33.24 -23.39 4.60
N GLU A 205 -32.21 -24.19 4.32
CA GLU A 205 -31.73 -25.28 5.16
C GLU A 205 -30.64 -24.85 6.15
N GLY A 206 -30.24 -23.54 6.13
CA GLY A 206 -29.19 -22.98 6.96
C GLY A 206 -27.77 -23.29 6.48
N LYS A 207 -27.58 -23.80 5.28
CA LYS A 207 -26.30 -24.06 4.68
C LYS A 207 -25.71 -22.78 4.13
N VAL A 208 -24.39 -22.63 4.34
CA VAL A 208 -23.63 -21.44 3.93
C VAL A 208 -23.22 -21.53 2.47
N HIS A 209 -23.54 -20.49 1.72
CA HIS A 209 -23.05 -20.21 0.39
C HIS A 209 -22.20 -18.92 0.41
N ARG A 210 -21.14 -18.89 -0.37
CA ARG A 210 -20.27 -17.71 -0.52
C ARG A 210 -20.28 -17.26 -1.96
N PHE A 211 -20.50 -15.98 -2.18
CA PHE A 211 -20.54 -15.36 -3.50
C PHE A 211 -19.48 -14.27 -3.59
N LEU A 212 -18.64 -14.33 -4.60
CA LEU A 212 -17.75 -13.23 -4.95
C LEU A 212 -18.53 -12.23 -5.80
N VAL A 213 -18.79 -11.05 -5.25
CA VAL A 213 -19.39 -9.92 -5.96
C VAL A 213 -18.26 -9.14 -6.63
N THR A 214 -18.25 -9.09 -7.94
CA THR A 214 -17.11 -8.66 -8.76
C THR A 214 -17.16 -7.21 -9.21
N ASP A 215 -18.30 -6.55 -9.06
CA ASP A 215 -18.50 -5.17 -9.49
C ASP A 215 -19.42 -4.44 -8.50
N GLU A 216 -19.52 -3.12 -8.62
CA GLU A 216 -20.37 -2.31 -7.77
C GLU A 216 -21.84 -2.68 -7.94
N CYS A 217 -22.51 -2.84 -6.82
CA CYS A 217 -23.96 -3.02 -6.76
C CYS A 217 -24.56 -2.21 -5.59
N LYS A 218 -25.88 -2.27 -5.44
CA LYS A 218 -26.56 -1.51 -4.37
C LYS A 218 -26.13 -1.95 -2.97
N THR A 219 -25.77 -3.21 -2.81
CA THR A 219 -25.45 -3.80 -1.49
C THR A 219 -23.97 -3.82 -1.15
N SER A 220 -23.07 -3.64 -2.12
CA SER A 220 -21.62 -3.64 -1.88
C SER A 220 -20.86 -2.76 -2.85
N PHE A 221 -19.76 -2.15 -2.37
CA PHE A 221 -18.81 -1.46 -3.21
C PHE A 221 -18.00 -2.47 -4.04
N GLY A 222 -17.80 -2.16 -5.31
CA GLY A 222 -17.02 -3.00 -6.19
C GLY A 222 -16.34 -2.20 -7.30
N LYS A 223 -15.33 -2.80 -7.93
CA LYS A 223 -14.61 -2.23 -9.07
C LYS A 223 -14.08 -3.33 -9.97
N ASN A 224 -14.30 -3.18 -11.24
CA ASN A 224 -13.89 -4.13 -12.24
C ASN A 224 -13.34 -3.41 -13.47
N LYS A 225 -12.03 -3.53 -13.72
CA LYS A 225 -11.35 -2.93 -14.87
C LYS A 225 -11.39 -3.78 -16.14
N THR A 226 -12.12 -4.88 -16.16
CA THR A 226 -12.25 -5.68 -17.38
C THR A 226 -13.01 -4.93 -18.48
N ASN A 227 -12.86 -5.45 -19.69
CA ASN A 227 -13.52 -4.89 -20.86
C ASN A 227 -15.03 -4.77 -20.64
N LYS A 228 -15.56 -3.58 -20.90
CA LYS A 228 -17.00 -3.30 -20.81
C LYS A 228 -17.88 -4.14 -21.76
N TYR A 229 -17.29 -4.77 -22.78
CA TYR A 229 -18.01 -5.62 -23.74
C TYR A 229 -18.13 -7.07 -23.26
N VAL A 230 -17.14 -7.57 -22.51
CA VAL A 230 -17.18 -8.91 -21.91
C VAL A 230 -16.89 -8.75 -20.42
N ARG A 231 -17.94 -8.54 -19.63
CA ARG A 231 -17.82 -8.39 -18.19
C ARG A 231 -17.73 -9.74 -17.50
N MET A 232 -17.07 -9.76 -16.35
CA MET A 232 -17.23 -10.85 -15.40
C MET A 232 -18.70 -10.95 -14.96
N PRO A 233 -19.19 -12.15 -14.57
CA PRO A 233 -20.46 -12.24 -13.87
C PRO A 233 -20.44 -11.34 -12.64
N LEU A 234 -21.57 -10.68 -12.34
CA LEU A 234 -21.67 -9.85 -11.13
C LEU A 234 -21.41 -10.67 -9.87
N GLU A 235 -21.83 -11.92 -9.86
CA GLU A 235 -21.63 -12.84 -8.75
C GLU A 235 -21.05 -14.16 -9.26
N ILE A 236 -20.06 -14.68 -8.52
CA ILE A 236 -19.47 -16.01 -8.73
C ILE A 236 -19.61 -16.78 -7.43
N GLU A 237 -20.39 -17.85 -7.42
CA GLU A 237 -20.48 -18.74 -6.28
C GLU A 237 -19.14 -19.45 -6.07
N LEU A 238 -18.58 -19.32 -4.86
CA LEU A 238 -17.32 -19.94 -4.48
C LEU A 238 -17.54 -21.38 -4.03
N GLU A 239 -16.58 -22.22 -4.39
CA GLU A 239 -16.58 -23.62 -4.01
C GLU A 239 -16.14 -23.79 -2.54
N LYS A 240 -16.33 -25.00 -1.99
CA LYS A 240 -15.83 -25.32 -0.64
C LYS A 240 -14.31 -25.37 -0.57
N ASN A 241 -13.67 -25.77 -1.67
CA ASN A 241 -12.23 -25.87 -1.80
C ASN A 241 -11.65 -24.55 -2.32
N GLU A 242 -10.56 -24.09 -1.71
CA GLU A 242 -9.88 -22.84 -2.04
C GLU A 242 -9.38 -22.82 -3.48
N LYS A 243 -8.76 -23.93 -3.93
CA LYS A 243 -8.20 -24.05 -5.28
C LYS A 243 -9.28 -24.06 -6.36
N ASP A 244 -10.40 -24.72 -6.09
CA ASP A 244 -11.52 -24.78 -7.03
C ASP A 244 -12.19 -23.40 -7.16
N SER A 245 -12.35 -22.69 -6.04
CA SER A 245 -12.81 -21.30 -6.03
C SER A 245 -11.88 -20.41 -6.84
N ALA A 246 -10.58 -20.50 -6.59
CA ALA A 246 -9.56 -19.72 -7.30
C ALA A 246 -9.57 -19.99 -8.80
N LYS A 247 -9.60 -21.25 -9.21
CA LYS A 247 -9.69 -21.65 -10.62
C LYS A 247 -10.93 -21.09 -11.31
N LYS A 248 -12.09 -21.17 -10.64
CA LYS A 248 -13.35 -20.63 -11.16
C LYS A 248 -13.27 -19.11 -11.37
N VAL A 249 -12.76 -18.38 -10.37
CA VAL A 249 -12.56 -16.92 -10.47
C VAL A 249 -11.59 -16.57 -11.60
N TRP A 250 -10.46 -17.28 -11.71
CA TRP A 250 -9.48 -17.03 -12.79
C TRP A 250 -10.05 -17.28 -14.17
N THR A 251 -10.85 -18.33 -14.34
CA THR A 251 -11.52 -18.62 -15.61
C THR A 251 -12.38 -17.44 -16.05
N GLU A 252 -13.10 -16.80 -15.13
CA GLU A 252 -13.94 -15.65 -15.45
C GLU A 252 -13.11 -14.38 -15.73
N VAL A 253 -12.04 -14.15 -14.98
CA VAL A 253 -11.10 -13.01 -15.25
C VAL A 253 -10.48 -13.16 -16.63
N GLU A 254 -9.95 -14.34 -16.94
CA GLU A 254 -9.33 -14.63 -18.24
C GLU A 254 -10.33 -14.46 -19.39
N ARG A 255 -11.55 -15.01 -19.23
CA ARG A 255 -12.62 -14.85 -20.20
C ARG A 255 -12.95 -13.38 -20.47
N ALA A 256 -13.03 -12.57 -19.41
CA ALA A 256 -13.33 -11.15 -19.54
C ALA A 256 -12.19 -10.37 -20.22
N ILE A 257 -10.94 -10.72 -19.93
CA ILE A 257 -9.77 -10.10 -20.57
C ILE A 257 -9.67 -10.51 -22.04
N LYS A 258 -9.88 -11.77 -22.39
CA LYS A 258 -9.88 -12.23 -23.79
C LYS A 258 -10.92 -11.52 -24.65
N GLY A 259 -11.95 -10.92 -24.05
CA GLY A 259 -12.90 -10.04 -24.73
C GLY A 259 -12.29 -8.79 -25.39
N PHE A 260 -11.02 -8.44 -25.11
CA PHE A 260 -10.30 -7.41 -25.87
C PHE A 260 -9.91 -7.84 -27.27
N GLY A 261 -10.07 -9.12 -27.63
CA GLY A 261 -9.64 -9.74 -28.89
C GLY A 261 -8.27 -10.40 -28.77
N GLU A 262 -8.10 -11.57 -29.45
CA GLU A 262 -6.89 -12.40 -29.32
C GLU A 262 -5.60 -11.67 -29.66
N ASP A 263 -5.61 -10.81 -30.69
CA ASP A 263 -4.46 -10.02 -31.09
C ASP A 263 -4.01 -8.98 -30.07
N ASN A 264 -4.91 -8.60 -29.17
CA ASN A 264 -4.70 -7.57 -28.14
C ASN A 264 -4.34 -8.11 -26.75
N VAL A 265 -4.20 -9.43 -26.62
CA VAL A 265 -3.86 -10.07 -25.35
C VAL A 265 -2.50 -10.73 -25.37
N THR A 266 -1.90 -10.91 -24.21
CA THR A 266 -0.62 -11.61 -24.01
C THR A 266 -0.68 -12.44 -22.73
N THR A 267 0.07 -13.54 -22.70
CA THR A 267 0.27 -14.37 -21.51
C THR A 267 1.39 -13.85 -20.60
N GLU A 268 2.18 -12.89 -21.09
CA GLU A 268 3.27 -12.33 -20.31
C GLU A 268 2.74 -11.48 -19.17
N ARG A 269 3.34 -11.67 -17.98
CA ARG A 269 3.09 -10.81 -16.83
C ARG A 269 3.56 -9.39 -17.13
N LYS A 270 2.70 -8.42 -16.92
CA LYS A 270 3.06 -7.00 -16.97
C LYS A 270 3.19 -6.45 -15.55
N GLN A 271 4.36 -5.95 -15.26
CA GLN A 271 4.59 -5.18 -14.04
C GLN A 271 4.06 -3.77 -14.23
N ALA A 272 3.45 -3.20 -13.20
CA ALA A 272 3.20 -1.77 -13.17
C ALA A 272 4.57 -1.07 -13.14
N THR A 273 4.93 -0.39 -14.23
CA THR A 273 6.12 0.46 -14.25
C THR A 273 5.76 1.74 -13.51
N ILE A 274 5.92 1.72 -12.20
CA ILE A 274 6.09 2.96 -11.45
C ILE A 274 7.51 3.38 -11.78
N GLY A 275 7.70 4.61 -12.32
CA GLY A 275 9.04 5.11 -12.68
C GLY A 275 10.02 4.92 -11.52
N GLU A 276 11.31 4.78 -11.83
CA GLU A 276 12.37 4.67 -10.82
C GLU A 276 12.09 5.66 -9.70
N PHE A 277 11.89 5.12 -8.51
CA PHE A 277 11.72 5.92 -7.29
C PHE A 277 13.11 6.48 -6.98
N THR A 278 13.40 7.66 -7.51
CA THR A 278 14.76 8.22 -7.53
C THR A 278 15.15 8.94 -6.26
N GLU A 279 14.21 9.18 -5.33
CA GLU A 279 14.52 9.84 -4.07
C GLU A 279 13.78 9.17 -2.91
N ARG A 280 14.45 8.23 -2.25
CA ARG A 280 14.08 7.84 -0.91
C ARG A 280 14.53 8.96 0.02
N TYR A 281 13.57 9.72 0.51
CA TYR A 281 13.86 10.49 1.72
C TYR A 281 14.18 9.49 2.84
N ARG A 282 15.36 9.65 3.45
CA ARG A 282 15.75 8.89 4.63
C ARG A 282 14.69 9.09 5.71
N ASP A 283 14.51 8.05 6.54
CA ASP A 283 13.63 8.17 7.71
C ASP A 283 14.07 9.32 8.58
N ILE A 284 13.12 10.13 9.06
CA ILE A 284 13.42 11.28 9.90
C ILE A 284 14.19 10.88 11.16
N ASP A 285 14.02 9.68 11.67
CA ASP A 285 14.72 9.22 12.86
C ASP A 285 16.18 8.89 12.54
N GLU A 286 16.47 8.28 11.38
CA GLU A 286 17.84 8.08 10.90
C GLU A 286 18.54 9.42 10.66
N ILE A 287 17.83 10.41 10.14
CA ILE A 287 18.33 11.77 9.92
C ILE A 287 18.62 12.46 11.25
N LYS A 288 17.72 12.34 12.24
CA LYS A 288 17.91 12.87 13.59
C LYS A 288 19.14 12.29 14.28
N GLU A 289 19.33 10.97 14.19
CA GLU A 289 20.50 10.30 14.75
C GLU A 289 21.80 10.82 14.14
N ASP A 290 21.84 11.02 12.81
CA ASP A 290 23.00 11.59 12.14
C ASP A 290 23.25 13.04 12.53
N VAL A 291 22.20 13.85 12.66
CA VAL A 291 22.32 15.25 13.14
C VAL A 291 22.90 15.29 14.55
N ILE A 292 22.42 14.44 15.46
CA ILE A 292 22.93 14.33 16.84
C ILE A 292 24.40 13.93 16.83
N LYS A 293 24.75 12.91 16.05
CA LYS A 293 26.13 12.41 15.94
C LYS A 293 27.09 13.50 15.43
N LEU A 294 26.73 14.15 14.32
CA LEU A 294 27.56 15.23 13.73
C LEU A 294 27.63 16.47 14.64
N GLY A 295 26.54 16.79 15.35
CA GLY A 295 26.53 17.83 16.37
C GLY A 295 27.52 17.53 17.51
N GLY A 296 27.65 16.26 17.92
CA GLY A 296 28.66 15.78 18.86
C GLY A 296 30.09 15.97 18.32
N GLU A 297 30.35 15.54 17.08
CA GLU A 297 31.65 15.72 16.44
C GLU A 297 32.04 17.25 16.30
N CYS A 298 31.06 18.09 15.96
CA CYS A 298 31.27 19.54 15.93
C CYS A 298 31.62 20.10 17.33
N ALA A 299 30.95 19.58 18.38
CA ALA A 299 31.23 20.04 19.76
C ALA A 299 32.64 19.65 20.21
N GLU A 300 33.13 18.44 19.86
CA GLU A 300 34.52 18.01 20.13
C GLU A 300 35.57 18.90 19.46
N LEU A 301 35.24 19.47 18.29
CA LEU A 301 36.07 20.40 17.57
C LEU A 301 35.89 21.87 18.03
N GLY A 302 35.10 22.14 19.08
CA GLY A 302 34.80 23.49 19.57
C GLY A 302 33.84 24.29 18.67
N LEU A 303 33.10 23.63 17.76
CA LEU A 303 32.22 24.25 16.78
C LEU A 303 30.73 24.16 17.16
N ARG A 304 30.43 23.88 18.45
CA ARG A 304 29.06 23.64 18.94
C ARG A 304 28.06 24.73 18.55
N ASP A 305 28.45 26.02 18.73
CA ASP A 305 27.54 27.14 18.46
C ASP A 305 27.20 27.25 16.97
N LYS A 306 28.17 26.95 16.09
CA LYS A 306 27.93 26.91 14.65
C LYS A 306 27.00 25.77 14.26
N ALA A 307 27.19 24.58 14.83
CA ALA A 307 26.32 23.46 14.58
C ALA A 307 24.87 23.71 15.04
N ILE A 308 24.68 24.34 16.20
CA ILE A 308 23.36 24.76 16.69
C ILE A 308 22.72 25.76 15.72
N LEU A 309 23.47 26.72 15.20
CA LEU A 309 22.96 27.71 14.25
C LEU A 309 22.47 27.04 12.94
N ILE A 310 23.23 26.09 12.41
CA ILE A 310 22.88 25.31 11.21
C ILE A 310 21.60 24.53 11.48
N MET A 311 21.51 23.82 12.60
CA MET A 311 20.34 23.03 12.98
C MET A 311 19.09 23.92 13.16
N ASN A 312 19.22 25.07 13.85
CA ASN A 312 18.12 25.99 14.07
C ASN A 312 17.58 26.58 12.76
N LYS A 313 18.46 26.85 11.78
CA LYS A 313 18.07 27.29 10.45
C LYS A 313 17.24 26.20 9.72
N ALA A 314 17.63 24.93 9.84
CA ALA A 314 16.92 23.83 9.22
C ALA A 314 15.54 23.54 9.86
N LEU A 315 15.44 23.69 11.19
CA LEU A 315 14.20 23.43 11.92
C LEU A 315 13.20 24.58 11.83
N GLY A 316 13.68 25.83 11.71
CA GLY A 316 12.85 27.02 11.69
C GLY A 316 12.10 27.28 13.01
N THR A 317 11.11 28.16 12.96
CA THR A 317 10.25 28.51 14.10
C THR A 317 8.84 27.97 13.92
N ASP A 318 8.11 27.82 15.01
CA ASP A 318 6.67 27.50 14.98
C ASP A 318 5.80 28.73 14.63
N SER A 319 4.49 28.59 14.71
CA SER A 319 3.52 29.66 14.43
C SER A 319 3.54 30.81 15.44
N GLU A 320 4.18 30.61 16.60
CA GLU A 320 4.34 31.62 17.66
C GLU A 320 5.73 32.27 17.63
N GLY A 321 6.58 31.88 16.66
CA GLY A 321 7.95 32.39 16.52
C GLY A 321 8.95 31.71 17.45
N ILE A 322 8.59 30.60 18.10
CA ILE A 322 9.47 29.84 18.99
C ILE A 322 10.31 28.88 18.16
N GLN A 323 11.62 28.82 18.44
CA GLN A 323 12.55 27.90 17.77
C GLN A 323 12.16 26.45 18.00
N ARG A 324 12.00 25.66 16.93
CA ARG A 324 11.71 24.23 17.01
C ARG A 324 12.93 23.45 17.48
N THR A 325 12.68 22.39 18.22
CA THR A 325 13.70 21.44 18.64
C THR A 325 13.82 20.26 17.64
N LEU A 326 14.95 19.56 17.69
CA LEU A 326 15.15 18.39 16.84
C LEU A 326 14.12 17.28 17.12
N ASP A 327 13.67 17.14 18.38
CA ASP A 327 12.63 16.15 18.74
C ASP A 327 11.27 16.45 18.11
N GLU A 328 10.99 17.73 17.84
CA GLU A 328 9.78 18.18 17.16
C GLU A 328 9.85 18.06 15.64
N ALA A 329 11.04 17.77 15.09
CA ALA A 329 11.20 17.57 13.66
C ALA A 329 10.41 16.36 13.17
N ILE A 330 9.72 16.56 12.07
CA ILE A 330 8.89 15.54 11.37
C ILE A 330 9.51 15.32 10.00
N GLN A 331 9.02 14.32 9.30
CA GLN A 331 9.49 13.96 7.97
C GLN A 331 9.46 15.16 6.97
N ASP A 332 8.57 16.13 7.12
CA ASP A 332 8.55 17.34 6.30
C ASP A 332 9.80 18.23 6.50
N ASN A 333 10.55 17.98 7.59
CA ASN A 333 11.84 18.60 7.84
C ASN A 333 13.02 17.78 7.28
N ALA A 334 12.77 16.59 6.69
CA ALA A 334 13.82 15.66 6.25
C ALA A 334 14.81 16.33 5.28
N GLU A 335 14.30 17.01 4.24
CA GLU A 335 15.12 17.70 3.25
C GLU A 335 15.99 18.80 3.88
N ALA A 336 15.41 19.61 4.77
CA ALA A 336 16.14 20.67 5.45
C ALA A 336 17.20 20.12 6.41
N LEU A 337 16.92 18.98 7.07
CA LEU A 337 17.86 18.32 7.96
C LEU A 337 18.95 17.56 7.20
N GLU A 338 18.68 17.03 5.99
CA GLU A 338 19.72 16.50 5.11
C GLU A 338 20.72 17.60 4.69
N LEU A 339 20.24 18.79 4.34
CA LEU A 339 21.10 19.94 4.08
C LEU A 339 21.90 20.35 5.34
N CYS A 340 21.28 20.29 6.51
CA CYS A 340 21.95 20.51 7.79
C CYS A 340 23.10 19.50 8.00
N ILE A 341 22.90 18.24 7.68
CA ILE A 341 23.93 17.18 7.74
C ILE A 341 25.09 17.51 6.80
N GLU A 342 24.82 17.94 5.57
CA GLU A 342 25.84 18.32 4.61
C GLU A 342 26.63 19.54 5.10
N GLU A 343 25.96 20.61 5.55
CA GLU A 343 26.62 21.81 6.10
C GLU A 343 27.46 21.44 7.34
N MET A 344 27.03 20.54 8.21
CA MET A 344 27.82 20.07 9.36
C MET A 344 29.05 19.24 8.94
N LYS A 345 28.95 18.41 7.93
CA LYS A 345 30.08 17.63 7.38
C LYS A 345 31.13 18.54 6.78
N ASP A 346 30.71 19.54 6.04
CA ASP A 346 31.62 20.51 5.44
C ASP A 346 32.30 21.34 6.54
N LEU A 347 31.55 21.78 7.56
CA LEU A 347 32.11 22.49 8.71
C LEU A 347 33.17 21.65 9.45
N ILE A 348 32.95 20.35 9.64
CA ILE A 348 33.91 19.44 10.25
C ILE A 348 35.15 19.30 9.36
N LYS A 349 34.96 19.14 8.04
CA LYS A 349 36.07 18.99 7.08
C LYS A 349 36.97 20.21 6.97
N GLU A 350 36.42 21.42 7.08
CA GLU A 350 37.16 22.67 7.04
C GLU A 350 37.97 22.92 8.32
N ASN A 351 37.64 22.25 9.43
CA ASN A 351 38.26 22.47 10.75
C ASN A 351 39.03 21.25 11.28
N LYS A 352 39.14 20.16 10.50
CA LYS A 352 40.08 19.05 10.67
C LYS A 352 41.36 19.33 9.87
#